data_d502f22308700550eb27a26b9234aaee
#
_entry.id   d502f22308700550eb27a26b9234aaee
#
_cell.length_a   1.000
_cell.length_b   1.000
_cell.length_c   1.000
_cell.angle_alpha   90.00
_cell.angle_beta   90.00
_cell.angle_gamma   90.00
#
_symmetry.space_group_name_H-M   'P 1'
#
loop_
_entity.id
_entity.type
_entity.pdbx_description
1 polymer ?
#
loop_
_entity_poly.entity_id
_entity_poly.type
_entity_poly.pdbx_seq_one_letter_code
_entity_poly.pdbx_strand_id
1 'polypeptide(L)'
;MAEKQYSAAQMVIDTLKNNGVEYVFGIPGAKIDYLFNALEDDDLELVVTRHEQNAAMIAQGIGRLTGKPGVAITTSGPGVSNLTTGLLTATSEGDPVLAIGGQVKRNDLLRLTHQSIDNASLLRSSTKYSAEVQDPESLSEVITNAMRTATSGKNGASFISIPQDVISSPVKADAISLCQKPHLGVPSEQEINEVIEAIKNSKFPVLLAGMRSSSQAETEAIRRLVQKTNLPVVETFQGAGVISRELENHFFGRVGLFRNQVGD
;
A
#
# COMPACT_ATOMS: atom_id res chain seq x y z
N MET A 1 -14.07 -4.45 -39.20
CA MET A 1 -14.05 -4.00 -37.78
C MET A 1 -12.62 -3.55 -37.55
N ALA A 2 -12.39 -2.28 -37.17
CA ALA A 2 -11.06 -1.84 -36.77
C ALA A 2 -10.65 -2.68 -35.56
N GLU A 3 -9.46 -3.29 -35.57
CA GLU A 3 -8.88 -3.90 -34.37
C GLU A 3 -8.91 -2.86 -33.24
N LYS A 4 -9.53 -3.19 -32.10
CA LYS A 4 -9.53 -2.32 -30.92
C LYS A 4 -8.06 -2.17 -30.51
N GLN A 5 -7.46 -1.03 -30.77
CA GLN A 5 -6.07 -0.75 -30.46
C GLN A 5 -5.91 -0.78 -28.95
N TYR A 6 -4.95 -1.55 -28.41
CA TYR A 6 -4.66 -1.62 -26.98
C TYR A 6 -4.27 -0.24 -26.46
N SER A 7 -4.91 0.23 -25.40
CA SER A 7 -4.72 1.57 -24.86
C SER A 7 -3.92 1.56 -23.57
N ALA A 8 -3.24 2.66 -23.28
CA ALA A 8 -2.54 2.86 -22.03
C ALA A 8 -3.49 2.71 -20.82
N ALA A 9 -4.74 3.18 -20.92
CA ALA A 9 -5.73 3.01 -19.88
C ALA A 9 -6.07 1.53 -19.62
N GLN A 10 -6.25 0.73 -20.69
CA GLN A 10 -6.47 -0.71 -20.55
C GLN A 10 -5.23 -1.42 -19.98
N MET A 11 -4.02 -1.02 -20.40
CA MET A 11 -2.78 -1.55 -19.82
C MET A 11 -2.71 -1.32 -18.31
N VAL A 12 -3.12 -0.15 -17.81
CA VAL A 12 -3.19 0.12 -16.36
C VAL A 12 -4.13 -0.87 -15.69
N ILE A 13 -5.35 -1.04 -16.21
CA ILE A 13 -6.36 -1.96 -15.65
C ILE A 13 -5.84 -3.39 -15.63
N ASP A 14 -5.34 -3.87 -16.76
CA ASP A 14 -4.82 -5.24 -16.87
C ASP A 14 -3.63 -5.47 -15.92
N THR A 15 -2.74 -4.47 -15.76
CA THR A 15 -1.63 -4.56 -14.81
C THR A 15 -2.14 -4.65 -13.37
N LEU A 16 -3.16 -3.88 -13.00
CA LEU A 16 -3.76 -3.94 -11.66
C LEU A 16 -4.42 -5.31 -11.41
N LYS A 17 -5.21 -5.81 -12.36
CA LYS A 17 -5.86 -7.13 -12.29
C LYS A 17 -4.86 -8.27 -12.20
N ASN A 18 -3.82 -8.24 -13.03
CA ASN A 18 -2.73 -9.23 -13.02
C ASN A 18 -1.98 -9.28 -11.67
N ASN A 19 -2.01 -8.18 -10.91
CA ASN A 19 -1.45 -8.09 -9.57
C ASN A 19 -2.50 -8.33 -8.45
N GLY A 20 -3.69 -8.82 -8.81
CA GLY A 20 -4.73 -9.26 -7.89
C GLY A 20 -5.51 -8.12 -7.22
N VAL A 21 -5.62 -6.98 -7.91
CA VAL A 21 -6.51 -5.88 -7.51
C VAL A 21 -7.92 -6.22 -7.99
N GLU A 22 -8.88 -6.17 -7.08
CA GLU A 22 -10.31 -6.43 -7.34
C GLU A 22 -11.15 -5.15 -7.27
N TYR A 23 -10.68 -4.17 -6.50
CA TYR A 23 -11.37 -2.90 -6.26
C TYR A 23 -10.43 -1.72 -6.44
N VAL A 24 -10.95 -0.65 -7.02
CA VAL A 24 -10.29 0.66 -7.05
C VAL A 24 -11.21 1.70 -6.44
N PHE A 25 -10.67 2.64 -5.69
CA PHE A 25 -11.41 3.67 -4.96
C PHE A 25 -11.04 5.04 -5.50
N GLY A 26 -12.04 5.90 -5.79
CA GLY A 26 -11.67 7.20 -6.33
C GLY A 26 -12.81 8.13 -6.65
N ILE A 27 -12.44 9.25 -7.27
CA ILE A 27 -13.38 10.25 -7.79
C ILE A 27 -13.01 10.53 -9.24
N PRO A 28 -13.92 10.33 -10.19
CA PRO A 28 -13.72 10.68 -11.59
C PRO A 28 -13.36 12.16 -11.78
N GLY A 29 -12.51 12.43 -12.76
CA GLY A 29 -12.16 13.80 -13.11
C GLY A 29 -11.39 13.90 -14.42
N ALA A 30 -11.44 15.08 -15.03
CA ALA A 30 -11.04 15.32 -16.41
C ALA A 30 -9.57 15.00 -16.77
N LYS A 31 -8.67 14.88 -15.79
CA LYS A 31 -7.24 14.60 -16.09
C LYS A 31 -6.90 13.11 -16.05
N ILE A 32 -7.90 12.24 -15.76
CA ILE A 32 -7.77 10.79 -15.70
C ILE A 32 -9.02 10.08 -16.27
N ASP A 33 -9.87 10.81 -16.97
CA ASP A 33 -11.13 10.34 -17.56
C ASP A 33 -10.98 9.10 -18.44
N TYR A 34 -9.92 9.00 -19.21
CA TYR A 34 -9.63 7.81 -20.03
C TYR A 34 -9.54 6.53 -19.20
N LEU A 35 -8.98 6.59 -17.97
CA LEU A 35 -8.92 5.44 -17.08
C LEU A 35 -10.30 5.11 -16.51
N PHE A 36 -11.07 6.11 -16.09
CA PHE A 36 -12.43 5.89 -15.59
C PHE A 36 -13.37 5.34 -16.67
N ASN A 37 -13.25 5.83 -17.90
CA ASN A 37 -14.04 5.30 -19.03
C ASN A 37 -13.66 3.83 -19.34
N ALA A 38 -12.38 3.47 -19.23
CA ALA A 38 -11.96 2.09 -19.43
C ALA A 38 -12.44 1.16 -18.29
N LEU A 39 -12.54 1.67 -17.05
CA LEU A 39 -13.09 0.94 -15.90
C LEU A 39 -14.60 0.68 -16.04
N GLU A 40 -15.35 1.54 -16.72
CA GLU A 40 -16.79 1.36 -16.93
C GLU A 40 -17.11 0.10 -17.75
N ASP A 41 -16.21 -0.26 -18.66
CA ASP A 41 -16.35 -1.42 -19.55
C ASP A 41 -15.62 -2.68 -19.01
N ASP A 42 -15.03 -2.63 -17.81
CA ASP A 42 -14.20 -3.69 -17.24
C ASP A 42 -14.84 -4.29 -15.97
N ASP A 43 -14.39 -5.47 -15.57
CA ASP A 43 -14.84 -6.16 -14.36
C ASP A 43 -14.06 -5.76 -13.09
N LEU A 44 -13.05 -4.88 -13.21
CA LEU A 44 -12.38 -4.26 -12.07
C LEU A 44 -13.32 -3.24 -11.40
N GLU A 45 -13.76 -3.53 -10.18
CA GLU A 45 -14.82 -2.78 -9.53
C GLU A 45 -14.37 -1.38 -9.07
N LEU A 46 -15.03 -0.34 -9.57
CA LEU A 46 -14.82 1.03 -9.15
C LEU A 46 -15.80 1.42 -8.03
N VAL A 47 -15.27 1.76 -6.88
CA VAL A 47 -16.04 2.33 -5.75
C VAL A 47 -15.82 3.84 -5.70
N VAL A 48 -16.84 4.61 -6.10
CA VAL A 48 -16.76 6.07 -6.07
C VAL A 48 -16.90 6.58 -4.64
N THR A 49 -15.95 7.40 -4.22
CA THR A 49 -15.92 8.00 -2.88
C THR A 49 -16.40 9.46 -2.92
N ARG A 50 -16.68 10.04 -1.76
CA ARG A 50 -17.11 11.45 -1.66
C ARG A 50 -15.95 12.42 -1.42
N HIS A 51 -14.76 11.91 -1.17
CA HIS A 51 -13.53 12.67 -0.98
C HIS A 51 -12.33 11.76 -1.28
N GLU A 52 -11.29 12.28 -1.90
CA GLU A 52 -10.11 11.49 -2.31
C GLU A 52 -9.33 10.95 -1.10
N GLN A 53 -9.33 11.69 0.01
CA GLN A 53 -8.77 11.19 1.27
C GLN A 53 -9.46 9.88 1.71
N ASN A 54 -10.79 9.77 1.51
CA ASN A 54 -11.52 8.55 1.84
C ASN A 54 -11.09 7.40 0.92
N ALA A 55 -10.86 7.68 -0.38
CA ALA A 55 -10.34 6.67 -1.30
C ALA A 55 -9.00 6.12 -0.82
N ALA A 56 -8.07 7.00 -0.41
CA ALA A 56 -6.78 6.59 0.13
C ALA A 56 -6.90 5.80 1.45
N MET A 57 -7.80 6.21 2.35
CA MET A 57 -8.02 5.50 3.63
C MET A 57 -8.70 4.16 3.46
N ILE A 58 -9.64 4.02 2.50
CA ILE A 58 -10.25 2.72 2.18
C ILE A 58 -9.20 1.80 1.56
N ALA A 59 -8.40 2.31 0.61
CA ALA A 59 -7.27 1.58 0.04
C ALA A 59 -6.26 1.13 1.11
N GLN A 60 -5.97 1.99 2.10
CA GLN A 60 -5.17 1.64 3.28
C GLN A 60 -5.79 0.47 4.05
N GLY A 61 -7.10 0.49 4.30
CA GLY A 61 -7.82 -0.58 4.98
C GLY A 61 -7.69 -1.93 4.25
N ILE A 62 -7.85 -1.92 2.92
CA ILE A 62 -7.61 -3.11 2.08
C ILE A 62 -6.15 -3.59 2.23
N GLY A 63 -5.19 -2.66 2.12
CA GLY A 63 -3.76 -2.97 2.29
C GLY A 63 -3.44 -3.63 3.63
N ARG A 64 -3.98 -3.09 4.71
CA ARG A 64 -3.82 -3.62 6.08
C ARG A 64 -4.37 -5.03 6.23
N LEU A 65 -5.57 -5.28 5.71
CA LEU A 65 -6.26 -6.55 5.90
C LEU A 65 -5.71 -7.66 5.00
N THR A 66 -5.28 -7.32 3.77
CA THR A 66 -4.88 -8.30 2.77
C THR A 66 -3.38 -8.45 2.60
N GLY A 67 -2.60 -7.44 3.01
CA GLY A 67 -1.17 -7.34 2.73
C GLY A 67 -0.84 -7.07 1.24
N LYS A 68 -1.87 -6.84 0.40
CA LYS A 68 -1.75 -6.42 -1.00
C LYS A 68 -2.01 -4.92 -1.09
N PRO A 69 -1.41 -4.15 -2.02
CA PRO A 69 -1.70 -2.74 -2.14
C PRO A 69 -3.17 -2.49 -2.48
N GLY A 70 -3.89 -1.74 -1.63
CA GLY A 70 -5.16 -1.16 -2.04
C GLY A 70 -4.92 -0.02 -3.02
N VAL A 71 -5.85 0.25 -3.94
CA VAL A 71 -5.66 1.20 -5.04
C VAL A 71 -6.60 2.38 -4.94
N ALA A 72 -6.04 3.60 -4.95
CA ALA A 72 -6.80 4.86 -5.02
C ALA A 72 -6.50 5.59 -6.32
N ILE A 73 -7.54 6.11 -7.00
CA ILE A 73 -7.43 6.82 -8.28
C ILE A 73 -8.09 8.19 -8.17
N THR A 74 -7.41 9.23 -8.65
CA THR A 74 -7.94 10.60 -8.58
C THR A 74 -7.48 11.47 -9.76
N THR A 75 -8.16 12.59 -9.97
CA THR A 75 -7.72 13.62 -10.91
C THR A 75 -6.48 14.37 -10.41
N SER A 76 -5.96 15.31 -11.19
CA SER A 76 -4.80 16.16 -10.86
C SER A 76 -5.13 17.25 -9.84
N GLY A 77 -4.09 17.93 -9.37
CA GLY A 77 -4.19 19.14 -8.54
C GLY A 77 -4.84 18.87 -7.20
N PRO A 78 -6.01 19.48 -6.92
CA PRO A 78 -6.71 19.30 -5.64
C PRO A 78 -7.05 17.84 -5.35
N GLY A 79 -7.35 17.01 -6.37
CA GLY A 79 -7.58 15.58 -6.17
C GLY A 79 -6.35 14.87 -5.62
N VAL A 80 -5.17 15.11 -6.19
CA VAL A 80 -3.92 14.53 -5.69
C VAL A 80 -3.57 15.08 -4.31
N SER A 81 -3.72 16.38 -4.07
CA SER A 81 -3.40 16.99 -2.77
C SER A 81 -4.28 16.41 -1.64
N ASN A 82 -5.54 16.09 -1.93
CA ASN A 82 -6.46 15.48 -0.98
C ASN A 82 -6.08 14.03 -0.58
N LEU A 83 -5.23 13.35 -1.35
CA LEU A 83 -4.70 12.03 -0.97
C LEU A 83 -3.66 12.09 0.16
N THR A 84 -3.03 13.25 0.38
CA THR A 84 -1.84 13.39 1.24
C THR A 84 -2.03 12.78 2.64
N THR A 85 -3.12 13.09 3.33
CA THR A 85 -3.38 12.57 4.68
C THR A 85 -3.48 11.05 4.69
N GLY A 86 -4.24 10.46 3.76
CA GLY A 86 -4.40 9.01 3.69
C GLY A 86 -3.10 8.29 3.36
N LEU A 87 -2.31 8.81 2.41
CA LEU A 87 -1.04 8.20 2.02
C LEU A 87 0.05 8.35 3.09
N LEU A 88 0.09 9.51 3.77
CA LEU A 88 0.99 9.71 4.91
C LEU A 88 0.66 8.75 6.04
N THR A 89 -0.63 8.57 6.36
CA THR A 89 -1.09 7.62 7.36
C THR A 89 -0.71 6.19 6.96
N ALA A 90 -0.98 5.78 5.73
CA ALA A 90 -0.62 4.46 5.22
C ALA A 90 0.89 4.18 5.33
N THR A 91 1.72 5.16 4.99
CA THR A 91 3.19 5.04 5.09
C THR A 91 3.66 4.97 6.54
N SER A 92 3.09 5.80 7.41
CA SER A 92 3.43 5.81 8.84
C SER A 92 3.05 4.51 9.52
N GLU A 93 1.88 3.97 9.19
CA GLU A 93 1.34 2.74 9.76
C GLU A 93 1.78 1.47 9.05
N GLY A 94 2.47 1.58 7.92
CA GLY A 94 3.01 0.43 7.20
C GLY A 94 1.96 -0.37 6.42
N ASP A 95 0.94 0.30 5.91
CA ASP A 95 -0.10 -0.32 5.10
C ASP A 95 0.18 -0.10 3.61
N PRO A 96 0.19 -1.13 2.77
CA PRO A 96 0.50 -0.97 1.36
C PRO A 96 -0.65 -0.32 0.60
N VAL A 97 -0.35 0.78 -0.10
CA VAL A 97 -1.28 1.52 -0.96
C VAL A 97 -0.58 1.89 -2.26
N LEU A 98 -1.28 1.76 -3.37
CA LEU A 98 -0.94 2.40 -4.64
C LEU A 98 -1.94 3.53 -4.90
N ALA A 99 -1.46 4.75 -5.05
CA ALA A 99 -2.27 5.87 -5.50
C ALA A 99 -1.90 6.26 -6.94
N ILE A 100 -2.89 6.47 -7.78
CA ILE A 100 -2.76 6.89 -9.17
C ILE A 100 -3.44 8.25 -9.31
N GLY A 101 -2.66 9.27 -9.68
CA GLY A 101 -3.15 10.62 -9.94
C GLY A 101 -3.08 10.97 -11.40
N GLY A 102 -4.14 11.57 -11.94
CA GLY A 102 -4.07 12.20 -13.26
C GLY A 102 -3.14 13.41 -13.26
N GLN A 103 -2.73 13.84 -14.44
CA GLN A 103 -1.97 15.05 -14.65
C GLN A 103 -2.43 15.75 -15.95
N VAL A 104 -2.20 17.05 -16.04
CA VAL A 104 -2.37 17.77 -17.30
C VAL A 104 -1.43 17.18 -18.36
N LYS A 105 -1.71 17.45 -19.65
CA LYS A 105 -0.83 17.00 -20.74
C LYS A 105 0.61 17.50 -20.51
N ARG A 106 1.61 16.70 -20.86
CA ARG A 106 3.04 17.04 -20.70
C ARG A 106 3.39 18.42 -21.26
N ASN A 107 2.81 18.80 -22.39
CA ASN A 107 3.02 20.11 -23.00
C ASN A 107 2.42 21.29 -22.22
N ASP A 108 1.53 21.02 -21.27
CA ASP A 108 0.84 22.03 -20.47
C ASP A 108 1.41 22.17 -19.04
N LEU A 109 2.34 21.30 -18.63
CA LEU A 109 2.88 21.25 -17.26
C LEU A 109 3.48 22.58 -16.78
N LEU A 110 4.12 23.33 -17.66
CA LEU A 110 4.78 24.60 -17.30
C LEU A 110 3.93 25.85 -17.61
N ARG A 111 2.67 25.68 -18.01
CA ARG A 111 1.81 26.77 -18.47
C ARG A 111 0.82 27.30 -17.44
N LEU A 112 0.94 26.91 -16.18
CA LEU A 112 -0.01 27.29 -15.11
C LEU A 112 -1.48 27.04 -15.51
N THR A 113 -1.74 25.95 -16.20
CA THR A 113 -3.08 25.55 -16.59
C THR A 113 -3.87 25.02 -15.38
N HIS A 114 -5.20 24.95 -15.53
CA HIS A 114 -6.08 24.43 -14.48
C HIS A 114 -5.65 23.06 -13.97
N GLN A 115 -5.44 22.92 -12.65
CA GLN A 115 -5.00 21.71 -11.95
C GLN A 115 -3.56 21.25 -12.29
N SER A 116 -2.73 22.11 -12.88
CA SER A 116 -1.31 21.82 -13.11
C SER A 116 -0.51 22.06 -11.84
N ILE A 117 0.02 21.00 -11.25
CA ILE A 117 0.95 21.04 -10.12
C ILE A 117 1.99 19.93 -10.29
N ASP A 118 3.11 20.02 -9.61
CA ASP A 118 4.07 18.93 -9.50
C ASP A 118 3.54 17.88 -8.50
N ASN A 119 2.68 16.99 -9.00
CA ASN A 119 2.04 15.94 -8.22
C ASN A 119 3.08 15.01 -7.56
N ALA A 120 4.11 14.64 -8.29
CA ALA A 120 5.11 13.69 -7.81
C ALA A 120 5.94 14.28 -6.66
N SER A 121 6.34 15.55 -6.76
CA SER A 121 7.05 16.23 -5.67
C SER A 121 6.15 16.46 -4.45
N LEU A 122 4.88 16.81 -4.68
CA LEU A 122 3.92 17.01 -3.60
C LEU A 122 3.79 15.78 -2.69
N LEU A 123 3.74 14.57 -3.27
CA LEU A 123 3.54 13.33 -2.52
C LEU A 123 4.82 12.60 -2.13
N ARG A 124 5.98 13.11 -2.52
CA ARG A 124 7.28 12.47 -2.26
C ARG A 124 7.54 12.23 -0.77
N SER A 125 7.17 13.17 0.09
CA SER A 125 7.37 13.06 1.54
C SER A 125 6.36 12.14 2.22
N SER A 126 5.23 11.86 1.58
CA SER A 126 4.13 11.05 2.11
C SER A 126 4.17 9.60 1.66
N THR A 127 5.06 9.26 0.72
CA THR A 127 5.09 7.95 0.06
C THR A 127 6.51 7.38 -0.01
N LYS A 128 6.60 6.08 -0.17
CA LYS A 128 7.88 5.35 -0.37
C LYS A 128 8.40 5.48 -1.81
N TYR A 129 7.48 5.70 -2.74
CA TYR A 129 7.76 5.87 -4.16
C TYR A 129 6.81 6.90 -4.73
N SER A 130 7.34 7.86 -5.45
CA SER A 130 6.56 8.90 -6.12
C SER A 130 7.21 9.24 -7.45
N ALA A 131 6.47 9.02 -8.54
CA ALA A 131 6.96 9.24 -9.90
C ALA A 131 5.87 9.78 -10.83
N GLU A 132 6.30 10.50 -11.87
CA GLU A 132 5.44 10.85 -13.00
C GLU A 132 5.86 10.06 -14.24
N VAL A 133 4.87 9.43 -14.89
CA VAL A 133 5.11 8.58 -16.06
C VAL A 133 5.24 9.45 -17.31
N GLN A 134 6.34 9.33 -18.01
CA GLN A 134 6.62 10.09 -19.22
C GLN A 134 6.38 9.33 -20.51
N ASP A 135 6.47 8.00 -20.46
CA ASP A 135 6.32 7.12 -21.63
C ASP A 135 5.16 6.14 -21.39
N PRO A 136 4.14 6.13 -22.26
CA PRO A 136 3.02 5.20 -22.14
C PRO A 136 3.44 3.73 -22.18
N GLU A 137 4.51 3.37 -22.89
CA GLU A 137 5.00 2.00 -22.96
C GLU A 137 5.59 1.49 -21.63
N SER A 138 6.00 2.41 -20.72
CA SER A 138 6.54 2.07 -19.40
C SER A 138 5.50 1.95 -18.29
N LEU A 139 4.22 2.22 -18.55
CA LEU A 139 3.17 2.29 -17.52
C LEU A 139 3.11 1.02 -16.67
N SER A 140 3.07 -0.14 -17.31
CA SER A 140 2.96 -1.41 -16.59
C SER A 140 4.17 -1.68 -15.69
N GLU A 141 5.37 -1.35 -16.14
CA GLU A 141 6.59 -1.47 -15.33
C GLU A 141 6.56 -0.53 -14.14
N VAL A 142 6.20 0.75 -14.34
CA VAL A 142 6.15 1.76 -13.27
C VAL A 142 5.10 1.39 -12.22
N ILE A 143 3.91 0.93 -12.63
CA ILE A 143 2.87 0.45 -11.72
C ILE A 143 3.37 -0.75 -10.91
N THR A 144 3.96 -1.75 -11.57
CA THR A 144 4.50 -2.94 -10.91
C THR A 144 5.61 -2.59 -9.93
N ASN A 145 6.50 -1.65 -10.27
CA ASN A 145 7.55 -1.15 -9.37
C ASN A 145 6.95 -0.40 -8.17
N ALA A 146 5.91 0.40 -8.38
CA ALA A 146 5.21 1.10 -7.30
C ALA A 146 4.55 0.11 -6.33
N MET A 147 3.85 -0.92 -6.83
CA MET A 147 3.23 -1.97 -6.02
C MET A 147 4.26 -2.79 -5.24
N ARG A 148 5.38 -3.15 -5.89
CA ARG A 148 6.50 -3.84 -5.25
C ARG A 148 7.11 -3.00 -4.13
N THR A 149 7.30 -1.70 -4.36
CA THR A 149 7.85 -0.79 -3.36
C THR A 149 6.89 -0.61 -2.19
N ALA A 150 5.58 -0.54 -2.45
CA ALA A 150 4.56 -0.45 -1.40
C ALA A 150 4.62 -1.65 -0.44
N THR A 151 4.98 -2.84 -0.93
CA THR A 151 5.00 -4.10 -0.16
C THR A 151 6.39 -4.57 0.28
N SER A 152 7.46 -3.82 -0.03
CA SER A 152 8.84 -4.21 0.31
C SER A 152 9.31 -3.61 1.63
N GLY A 153 9.98 -4.40 2.48
CA GLY A 153 10.46 -3.97 3.80
C GLY A 153 9.30 -3.55 4.73
N LYS A 154 9.35 -2.35 5.32
CA LYS A 154 8.17 -1.75 5.94
C LYS A 154 7.21 -1.33 4.82
N ASN A 155 6.00 -1.87 4.82
CA ASN A 155 4.99 -1.49 3.84
C ASN A 155 4.64 0.01 3.93
N GLY A 156 3.98 0.53 2.92
CA GLY A 156 3.55 1.93 2.89
C GLY A 156 2.99 2.33 1.53
N ALA A 157 2.69 3.60 1.35
CA ALA A 157 2.11 4.11 0.13
C ALA A 157 3.14 4.32 -0.98
N SER A 158 2.70 4.12 -2.21
CA SER A 158 3.36 4.54 -3.45
C SER A 158 2.41 5.40 -4.28
N PHE A 159 2.96 6.32 -5.05
CA PHE A 159 2.19 7.22 -5.90
C PHE A 159 2.76 7.27 -7.31
N ILE A 160 1.88 7.28 -8.30
CA ILE A 160 2.23 7.57 -9.69
C ILE A 160 1.32 8.66 -10.26
N SER A 161 1.91 9.60 -10.98
CA SER A 161 1.23 10.66 -11.73
C SER A 161 1.23 10.28 -13.20
N ILE A 162 0.05 10.30 -13.86
CA ILE A 162 -0.07 9.92 -15.26
C ILE A 162 -0.64 11.09 -16.05
N PRO A 163 0.17 11.72 -16.94
CA PRO A 163 -0.30 12.78 -17.83
C PRO A 163 -1.43 12.31 -18.74
N GLN A 164 -2.38 13.22 -19.01
CA GLN A 164 -3.57 12.91 -19.81
C GLN A 164 -3.23 12.44 -21.24
N ASP A 165 -2.17 12.96 -21.83
CA ASP A 165 -1.70 12.51 -23.14
C ASP A 165 -0.99 11.16 -23.08
N VAL A 166 -0.43 10.75 -21.93
CA VAL A 166 0.13 9.41 -21.72
C VAL A 166 -0.99 8.39 -21.57
N ILE A 167 -1.97 8.62 -20.69
CA ILE A 167 -3.06 7.66 -20.45
C ILE A 167 -3.97 7.47 -21.66
N SER A 168 -4.07 8.45 -22.56
CA SER A 168 -4.87 8.38 -23.79
C SER A 168 -4.13 7.75 -24.97
N SER A 169 -2.85 7.45 -24.84
CA SER A 169 -2.03 6.91 -25.94
C SER A 169 -2.36 5.45 -26.24
N PRO A 170 -2.21 5.02 -27.50
CA PRO A 170 -2.08 3.60 -27.83
C PRO A 170 -0.73 3.07 -27.34
N VAL A 171 -0.69 1.79 -26.98
CA VAL A 171 0.52 1.09 -26.52
C VAL A 171 0.68 -0.24 -27.21
N LYS A 172 1.91 -0.73 -27.26
CA LYS A 172 2.28 -2.03 -27.85
C LYS A 172 2.77 -3.02 -26.81
N ALA A 173 3.30 -2.50 -25.66
CA ALA A 173 3.75 -3.34 -24.57
C ALA A 173 2.56 -4.07 -23.91
N ASP A 174 2.83 -5.28 -23.44
CA ASP A 174 1.86 -6.06 -22.68
C ASP A 174 1.86 -5.67 -21.21
N ALA A 175 0.71 -5.87 -20.55
CA ALA A 175 0.61 -5.72 -19.11
C ALA A 175 1.43 -6.78 -18.38
N ILE A 176 2.25 -6.37 -17.40
CA ILE A 176 3.05 -7.28 -16.59
C ILE A 176 2.13 -8.13 -15.73
N SER A 177 2.31 -9.44 -15.76
CA SER A 177 1.41 -10.42 -15.18
C SER A 177 1.68 -10.73 -13.70
N LEU A 178 2.82 -10.35 -13.14
CA LEU A 178 3.17 -10.70 -11.75
C LEU A 178 4.21 -9.76 -11.16
N CYS A 179 3.85 -9.17 -10.02
CA CYS A 179 4.80 -8.48 -9.14
C CYS A 179 5.37 -9.47 -8.11
N GLN A 180 6.57 -9.96 -8.33
CA GLN A 180 7.25 -10.80 -7.35
C GLN A 180 7.75 -9.97 -6.17
N LYS A 181 7.39 -10.39 -4.95
CA LYS A 181 7.99 -9.82 -3.73
C LYS A 181 9.43 -10.30 -3.60
N PRO A 182 10.36 -9.43 -3.19
CA PRO A 182 11.71 -9.86 -2.87
C PRO A 182 11.70 -10.93 -1.78
N HIS A 183 12.46 -12.01 -1.96
CA HIS A 183 12.70 -12.95 -0.88
C HIS A 183 13.59 -12.28 0.17
N LEU A 184 13.09 -12.23 1.40
CA LEU A 184 13.90 -11.82 2.55
C LEU A 184 14.75 -13.02 2.99
N GLY A 185 16.00 -12.76 3.38
CA GLY A 185 16.85 -13.79 4.00
C GLY A 185 16.21 -14.29 5.30
N VAL A 186 16.58 -15.51 5.68
CA VAL A 186 16.26 -16.05 7.01
C VAL A 186 17.46 -15.85 7.94
N PRO A 187 17.26 -15.66 9.26
CA PRO A 187 18.35 -15.58 10.20
C PRO A 187 19.15 -16.89 10.22
N SER A 188 20.46 -16.79 10.48
CA SER A 188 21.31 -17.96 10.66
C SER A 188 20.95 -18.74 11.93
N GLU A 189 21.33 -20.01 11.99
CA GLU A 189 21.15 -20.79 13.23
C GLU A 189 21.85 -20.16 14.43
N GLN A 190 23.00 -19.52 14.22
CA GLN A 190 23.70 -18.81 15.27
C GLN A 190 22.87 -17.67 15.84
N GLU A 191 22.30 -16.81 15.00
CA GLU A 191 21.43 -15.70 15.44
C GLU A 191 20.17 -16.20 16.16
N ILE A 192 19.57 -17.30 15.69
CA ILE A 192 18.43 -17.93 16.36
C ILE A 192 18.85 -18.42 17.77
N ASN A 193 19.99 -19.09 17.88
CA ASN A 193 20.47 -19.60 19.16
C ASN A 193 20.83 -18.46 20.13
N GLU A 194 21.39 -17.37 19.66
CA GLU A 194 21.66 -16.18 20.49
C GLU A 194 20.37 -15.61 21.09
N VAL A 195 19.28 -15.54 20.31
CA VAL A 195 17.97 -15.09 20.82
C VAL A 195 17.40 -16.09 21.83
N ILE A 196 17.50 -17.39 21.57
CA ILE A 196 17.03 -18.46 22.50
C ILE A 196 17.77 -18.35 23.83
N GLU A 197 19.09 -18.23 23.81
CA GLU A 197 19.89 -18.11 25.03
C GLU A 197 19.63 -16.79 25.77
N ALA A 198 19.41 -15.69 25.07
CA ALA A 198 19.00 -14.42 25.68
C ALA A 198 17.67 -14.55 26.45
N ILE A 199 16.69 -15.23 25.86
CA ILE A 199 15.40 -15.48 26.52
C ILE A 199 15.58 -16.39 27.75
N LYS A 200 16.33 -17.50 27.62
CA LYS A 200 16.56 -18.44 28.72
C LYS A 200 17.29 -17.81 29.90
N ASN A 201 18.28 -16.95 29.65
CA ASN A 201 19.09 -16.32 30.66
C ASN A 201 18.47 -15.05 31.25
N SER A 202 17.38 -14.55 30.67
CA SER A 202 16.68 -13.37 31.18
C SER A 202 15.85 -13.70 32.41
N LYS A 203 15.92 -12.81 33.43
CA LYS A 203 15.06 -12.96 34.63
C LYS A 203 13.61 -12.63 34.36
N PHE A 204 13.33 -11.70 33.47
CA PHE A 204 12.00 -11.21 33.15
C PHE A 204 11.88 -10.96 31.62
N PRO A 205 11.87 -12.01 30.81
CA PRO A 205 11.70 -11.85 29.38
C PRO A 205 10.25 -11.43 29.06
N VAL A 206 10.10 -10.40 28.24
CA VAL A 206 8.81 -9.90 27.76
C VAL A 206 8.81 -9.81 26.25
N LEU A 207 7.78 -10.29 25.59
CA LEU A 207 7.58 -10.15 24.15
C LEU A 207 6.77 -8.88 23.88
N LEU A 208 7.34 -7.92 23.14
CA LEU A 208 6.64 -6.75 22.63
C LEU A 208 6.21 -7.00 21.19
N ALA A 209 4.89 -7.17 20.98
CA ALA A 209 4.31 -7.35 19.66
C ALA A 209 3.90 -5.99 19.05
N GLY A 210 4.41 -5.70 17.88
CA GLY A 210 4.12 -4.46 17.14
C GLY A 210 3.40 -4.72 15.83
N MET A 211 3.26 -3.68 15.03
CA MET A 211 2.56 -3.66 13.73
C MET A 211 2.95 -4.82 12.80
N ARG A 212 4.24 -5.16 12.72
CA ARG A 212 4.71 -6.22 11.81
C ARG A 212 4.39 -7.63 12.27
N SER A 213 3.82 -7.77 13.45
CA SER A 213 3.36 -9.04 14.03
C SER A 213 1.89 -9.34 13.72
N SER A 214 1.18 -8.43 13.04
CA SER A 214 -0.28 -8.48 12.87
C SER A 214 -0.75 -9.26 11.64
N SER A 215 0.14 -9.71 10.76
CA SER A 215 -0.28 -10.63 9.69
C SER A 215 -0.66 -11.99 10.25
N GLN A 216 -1.46 -12.76 9.53
CA GLN A 216 -1.93 -14.06 10.01
C GLN A 216 -0.76 -15.01 10.34
N ALA A 217 0.23 -15.08 9.47
CA ALA A 217 1.36 -16.01 9.64
C ALA A 217 2.23 -15.67 10.87
N GLU A 218 2.56 -14.38 11.05
CA GLU A 218 3.33 -13.90 12.19
C GLU A 218 2.53 -14.03 13.50
N THR A 219 1.24 -13.69 13.48
CA THR A 219 0.34 -13.84 14.63
C THR A 219 0.27 -15.30 15.09
N GLU A 220 0.08 -16.24 14.18
CA GLU A 220 0.07 -17.67 14.50
C GLU A 220 1.43 -18.15 15.02
N ALA A 221 2.53 -17.67 14.47
CA ALA A 221 3.86 -18.03 14.95
C ALA A 221 4.11 -17.53 16.38
N ILE A 222 3.72 -16.28 16.69
CA ILE A 222 3.81 -15.70 18.02
C ILE A 222 2.95 -16.49 19.02
N ARG A 223 1.72 -16.82 18.67
CA ARG A 223 0.83 -17.62 19.53
C ARG A 223 1.43 -18.98 19.86
N ARG A 224 2.00 -19.67 18.85
CA ARG A 224 2.72 -20.94 19.08
C ARG A 224 3.94 -20.77 20.00
N LEU A 225 4.69 -19.67 19.85
CA LEU A 225 5.83 -19.36 20.74
C LEU A 225 5.34 -19.15 22.17
N VAL A 226 4.32 -18.33 22.38
CA VAL A 226 3.75 -18.03 23.70
C VAL A 226 3.22 -19.32 24.37
N GLN A 227 2.51 -20.16 23.65
CA GLN A 227 2.04 -21.46 24.18
C GLN A 227 3.18 -22.37 24.63
N LYS A 228 4.33 -22.34 23.96
CA LYS A 228 5.48 -23.17 24.29
C LYS A 228 6.33 -22.62 25.43
N THR A 229 6.41 -21.30 25.57
CA THR A 229 7.35 -20.64 26.45
C THR A 229 6.73 -19.98 27.67
N ASN A 230 5.43 -19.80 27.66
CA ASN A 230 4.67 -18.99 28.64
C ASN A 230 5.18 -17.55 28.77
N LEU A 231 5.77 -16.99 27.71
CA LEU A 231 6.26 -15.60 27.73
C LEU A 231 5.10 -14.61 27.92
N PRO A 232 5.25 -13.62 28.80
CA PRO A 232 4.32 -12.51 28.88
C PRO A 232 4.43 -11.64 27.61
N VAL A 233 3.30 -11.17 27.13
CA VAL A 233 3.20 -10.36 25.91
C VAL A 233 2.58 -9.02 26.21
N VAL A 234 3.19 -7.97 25.70
CA VAL A 234 2.62 -6.62 25.60
C VAL A 234 2.49 -6.24 24.13
N GLU A 235 1.49 -5.46 23.80
CA GLU A 235 1.22 -5.04 22.42
C GLU A 235 1.35 -3.52 22.26
N THR A 236 1.79 -3.07 21.08
CA THR A 236 1.54 -1.70 20.64
C THR A 236 0.08 -1.57 20.17
N PHE A 237 -0.41 -0.33 19.92
CA PHE A 237 -1.75 -0.15 19.35
C PHE A 237 -1.96 -0.92 18.04
N GLN A 238 -0.95 -0.94 17.18
CA GLN A 238 -1.00 -1.61 15.88
C GLN A 238 -0.69 -3.11 15.95
N GLY A 239 -0.19 -3.59 17.08
CA GLY A 239 -0.06 -5.02 17.39
C GLY A 239 -1.30 -5.61 18.03
N ALA A 240 -2.35 -4.83 18.21
CA ALA A 240 -3.58 -5.27 18.88
C ALA A 240 -4.20 -6.49 18.19
N GLY A 241 -4.52 -7.51 19.00
CA GLY A 241 -5.14 -8.74 18.53
C GLY A 241 -4.16 -9.86 18.16
N VAL A 242 -2.86 -9.64 18.31
CA VAL A 242 -1.87 -10.71 18.17
C VAL A 242 -2.13 -11.81 19.21
N ILE A 243 -2.44 -11.43 20.45
CA ILE A 243 -2.84 -12.39 21.49
C ILE A 243 -4.36 -12.59 21.44
N SER A 244 -4.78 -13.85 21.24
CA SER A 244 -6.19 -14.25 21.27
C SER A 244 -6.71 -14.39 22.68
N ARG A 245 -8.06 -14.42 22.81
CA ARG A 245 -8.73 -14.64 24.10
C ARG A 245 -8.29 -15.94 24.79
N GLU A 246 -7.93 -16.97 24.05
CA GLU A 246 -7.43 -18.23 24.58
C GLU A 246 -6.08 -18.11 25.29
N LEU A 247 -5.31 -17.06 24.96
CA LEU A 247 -4.00 -16.75 25.54
C LEU A 247 -4.04 -15.51 26.44
N GLU A 248 -5.23 -15.09 26.89
CA GLU A 248 -5.45 -13.88 27.69
C GLU A 248 -4.55 -13.82 28.93
N ASN A 249 -4.26 -14.96 29.55
CA ASN A 249 -3.37 -15.04 30.71
C ASN A 249 -1.92 -14.63 30.43
N HIS A 250 -1.54 -14.54 29.15
CA HIS A 250 -0.21 -14.08 28.73
C HIS A 250 -0.21 -12.62 28.28
N PHE A 251 -1.38 -11.97 28.20
CA PHE A 251 -1.50 -10.59 27.78
C PHE A 251 -1.43 -9.63 28.97
N PHE A 252 -0.39 -8.78 28.98
CA PHE A 252 -0.12 -7.83 30.05
C PHE A 252 -0.40 -6.37 29.67
N GLY A 253 -1.14 -6.16 28.60
CA GLY A 253 -1.62 -4.83 28.21
C GLY A 253 -0.94 -4.23 26.98
N ARG A 254 -1.25 -2.98 26.70
CA ARG A 254 -0.72 -2.25 25.55
C ARG A 254 0.20 -1.13 26.00
N VAL A 255 1.30 -0.99 25.30
CA VAL A 255 2.25 0.12 25.49
C VAL A 255 1.98 1.21 24.47
N GLY A 256 2.07 2.47 24.86
CA GLY A 256 1.85 3.61 23.97
C GLY A 256 1.73 4.93 24.68
N LEU A 257 1.28 5.95 23.95
CA LEU A 257 1.26 7.35 24.36
C LEU A 257 0.48 7.62 25.67
N PHE A 258 -0.50 6.81 25.99
CA PHE A 258 -1.42 7.03 27.13
C PHE A 258 -1.11 6.15 28.34
N ARG A 259 0.12 5.67 28.49
CA ARG A 259 0.50 4.78 29.61
C ARG A 259 -0.55 3.69 29.82
N ASN A 260 -0.89 2.99 28.76
CA ASN A 260 -1.77 1.86 28.95
C ASN A 260 -1.08 0.88 29.85
N GLN A 261 -1.74 0.66 30.92
CA GLN A 261 -1.47 -0.22 32.02
C GLN A 261 -0.92 -1.56 31.51
N VAL A 262 0.36 -1.62 31.43
CA VAL A 262 1.06 -2.87 31.58
C VAL A 262 0.90 -3.13 33.08
N GLY A 263 0.17 -4.18 33.43
CA GLY A 263 -0.19 -4.44 34.82
C GLY A 263 1.00 -4.27 35.76
N ASP A 264 0.72 -3.75 36.91
CA ASP A 264 1.67 -3.59 38.01
C ASP A 264 2.33 -4.91 38.37
#